data_4c54e58513add8b40d4011ee6872bb92
#
_entry.id   4c54e58513add8b40d4011ee6872bb92
#
_cell.length_a   1.000
_cell.length_b   1.000
_cell.length_c   1.000
_cell.angle_alpha   90.00
_cell.angle_beta   90.00
_cell.angle_gamma   90.00
#
_symmetry.space_group_name_H-M   'P 1'
#
loop_
_entity.id
_entity.type
_entity.pdbx_description
1 polymer ?
#
loop_
_entity_poly.entity_id
_entity_poly.type
_entity_poly.pdbx_seq_one_letter_code
_entity_poly.pdbx_strand_id
1 'polypeptide(L)'
;MNYELPVWHHPFTCILGGPSGSGKTHFVMKLLIHYRSKIKPNPSKITYYFSEWQTLFTEIKTIIPIIEFKEGLPSIDAFDNTNQLIIMDDLMNETKDNEEILNLFTKKSHHRNISICLMTQNIYCKGNCMRSMSLNSHYLVVFNNPRDRSQIKYLSRQINPSFPKYIEEAFFD
;
A
#
# COMPACT_ATOMS: atom_id res chain seq x y z
N MET A 1 -6.64 -22.15 1.24
CA MET A 1 -5.43 -22.12 0.40
C MET A 1 -4.35 -21.30 1.09
N ASN A 2 -3.16 -21.88 1.29
CA ASN A 2 -2.01 -21.11 1.80
C ASN A 2 -1.37 -20.35 0.62
N TYR A 3 -1.82 -19.13 0.37
CA TYR A 3 -1.14 -18.29 -0.60
C TYR A 3 0.18 -17.81 -0.02
N GLU A 4 1.26 -18.17 -0.68
CA GLU A 4 2.57 -17.65 -0.36
C GLU A 4 2.68 -16.21 -0.91
N LEU A 5 3.08 -15.25 -0.06
CA LEU A 5 3.31 -13.87 -0.51
C LEU A 5 4.47 -13.85 -1.52
N PRO A 6 4.35 -13.12 -2.64
CA PRO A 6 5.45 -12.93 -3.58
C PRO A 6 6.61 -12.17 -2.93
N VAL A 7 7.77 -12.20 -3.58
CA VAL A 7 8.90 -11.35 -3.22
C VAL A 7 8.67 -9.95 -3.81
N TRP A 8 8.85 -8.93 -2.98
CA TRP A 8 8.68 -7.52 -3.33
C TRP A 8 10.05 -6.88 -3.51
N HIS A 9 10.24 -6.21 -4.64
CA HIS A 9 11.52 -5.59 -4.99
C HIS A 9 11.56 -4.13 -4.54
N HIS A 10 12.35 -3.86 -3.51
CA HIS A 10 12.58 -2.50 -2.99
C HIS A 10 13.57 -1.72 -3.89
N PRO A 11 13.36 -0.41 -4.16
CA PRO A 11 12.21 0.40 -3.73
C PRO A 11 10.96 0.16 -4.59
N PHE A 12 9.79 0.14 -3.95
CA PHE A 12 8.51 -0.03 -4.64
C PHE A 12 7.44 0.92 -4.10
N THR A 13 6.42 1.14 -4.91
CA THR A 13 5.17 1.76 -4.49
C THR A 13 4.03 0.76 -4.63
N CYS A 14 3.18 0.72 -3.62
CA CYS A 14 2.04 -0.20 -3.55
C CYS A 14 0.79 0.53 -3.09
N ILE A 15 -0.34 0.21 -3.72
CA ILE A 15 -1.65 0.59 -3.21
C ILE A 15 -2.40 -0.68 -2.82
N LEU A 16 -2.93 -0.68 -1.59
CA LEU A 16 -3.84 -1.71 -1.09
C LEU A 16 -5.25 -1.12 -1.01
N GLY A 17 -6.13 -1.57 -1.89
CA GLY A 17 -7.49 -1.06 -2.00
C GLY A 17 -8.55 -2.08 -1.59
N GLY A 18 -9.48 -1.64 -0.73
CA GLY A 18 -10.61 -2.46 -0.31
C GLY A 18 -11.37 -1.88 0.88
N PRO A 19 -12.62 -2.28 1.11
CA PRO A 19 -13.46 -1.74 2.17
C PRO A 19 -12.88 -1.97 3.57
N SER A 20 -13.39 -1.25 4.56
CA SER A 20 -13.07 -1.51 5.97
C SER A 20 -13.40 -2.96 6.32
N GLY A 21 -12.54 -3.62 7.09
CA GLY A 21 -12.70 -5.02 7.45
C GLY A 21 -12.36 -6.04 6.36
N SER A 22 -11.87 -5.63 5.18
CA SER A 22 -11.52 -6.54 4.09
C SER A 22 -10.21 -7.32 4.30
N GLY A 23 -9.46 -7.01 5.36
CA GLY A 23 -8.20 -7.68 5.68
C GLY A 23 -6.92 -6.95 5.23
N LYS A 24 -7.02 -5.68 4.78
CA LYS A 24 -5.84 -4.87 4.37
C LYS A 24 -4.76 -4.84 5.44
N THR A 25 -5.12 -4.42 6.66
CA THR A 25 -4.18 -4.33 7.79
C THR A 25 -3.56 -5.71 8.09
N HIS A 26 -4.37 -6.77 8.07
CA HIS A 26 -3.88 -8.14 8.30
C HIS A 26 -2.87 -8.57 7.23
N PHE A 27 -3.13 -8.27 5.96
CA PHE A 27 -2.20 -8.52 4.86
C PHE A 27 -0.88 -7.79 5.06
N VAL A 28 -0.92 -6.48 5.39
CA VAL A 28 0.29 -5.69 5.64
C VAL A 28 1.06 -6.26 6.83
N MET A 29 0.39 -6.59 7.92
CA MET A 29 1.06 -7.19 9.09
C MET A 29 1.72 -8.53 8.74
N LYS A 30 1.07 -9.38 7.94
CA LYS A 30 1.68 -10.62 7.43
C LYS A 30 2.92 -10.35 6.58
N LEU A 31 2.87 -9.35 5.69
CA LEU A 31 4.03 -8.92 4.90
C LEU A 31 5.17 -8.42 5.81
N LEU A 32 4.84 -7.62 6.82
CA LEU A 32 5.81 -7.05 7.76
C LEU A 32 6.47 -8.13 8.64
N ILE A 33 5.72 -9.10 9.15
CA ILE A 33 6.29 -10.23 9.92
C ILE A 33 7.32 -11.00 9.08
N HIS A 34 7.07 -11.10 7.78
CA HIS A 34 7.95 -11.81 6.84
C HIS A 34 8.85 -10.89 6.02
N TYR A 35 9.04 -9.62 6.40
CA TYR A 35 9.75 -8.62 5.58
C TYR A 35 11.15 -9.08 5.16
N ARG A 36 11.87 -9.78 6.04
CA ARG A 36 13.23 -10.27 5.76
C ARG A 36 13.32 -11.25 4.58
N SER A 37 12.28 -12.04 4.36
CA SER A 37 12.21 -13.01 3.25
C SER A 37 11.44 -12.46 2.05
N LYS A 38 10.52 -11.53 2.27
CA LYS A 38 9.55 -11.07 1.25
C LYS A 38 9.85 -9.70 0.66
N ILE A 39 10.74 -8.88 1.24
CA ILE A 39 11.14 -7.57 0.68
C ILE A 39 12.64 -7.58 0.44
N LYS A 40 13.08 -7.35 -0.80
CA LYS A 40 14.48 -7.42 -1.21
C LYS A 40 14.92 -6.19 -2.00
N PRO A 41 16.02 -5.51 -1.63
CA PRO A 41 16.74 -5.65 -0.36
C PRO A 41 15.88 -5.28 0.86
N ASN A 42 16.25 -5.80 2.03
CA ASN A 42 15.46 -5.58 3.24
C ASN A 42 15.50 -4.09 3.65
N PRO A 43 14.37 -3.52 4.08
CA PRO A 43 14.37 -2.20 4.69
C PRO A 43 15.13 -2.21 6.01
N SER A 44 15.91 -1.15 6.26
CA SER A 44 16.60 -0.91 7.53
C SER A 44 15.70 -0.23 8.56
N LYS A 45 14.63 0.42 8.09
CA LYS A 45 13.63 1.11 8.90
C LYS A 45 12.24 0.90 8.31
N ILE A 46 11.26 0.71 9.17
CA ILE A 46 9.84 0.64 8.80
C ILE A 46 9.09 1.68 9.61
N THR A 47 8.34 2.56 8.94
CA THR A 47 7.50 3.55 9.62
C THR A 47 6.05 3.34 9.19
N TYR A 48 5.18 3.12 10.18
CA TYR A 48 3.75 2.90 9.99
C TYR A 48 3.00 4.15 10.44
N TYR A 49 2.42 4.86 9.49
CA TYR A 49 1.58 6.04 9.73
C TYR A 49 0.11 5.62 9.81
N PHE A 50 -0.60 6.07 10.84
CA PHE A 50 -1.98 5.69 11.12
C PHE A 50 -2.82 6.91 11.53
N SER A 51 -4.14 6.81 11.37
CA SER A 51 -5.10 7.80 11.88
C SER A 51 -5.57 7.46 13.31
N GLU A 52 -5.71 6.17 13.63
CA GLU A 52 -6.16 5.69 14.93
C GLU A 52 -5.32 4.51 15.41
N TRP A 53 -4.96 4.51 16.70
CA TRP A 53 -4.18 3.44 17.31
C TRP A 53 -4.96 2.12 17.37
N GLN A 54 -4.32 1.04 16.97
CA GLN A 54 -4.88 -0.31 17.05
C GLN A 54 -4.06 -1.18 18.03
N THR A 55 -4.73 -2.01 18.82
CA THR A 55 -4.07 -2.91 19.80
C THR A 55 -3.03 -3.80 19.12
N LEU A 56 -3.28 -4.21 17.89
CA LEU A 56 -2.37 -5.03 17.06
C LEU A 56 -0.97 -4.39 16.92
N PHE A 57 -0.86 -3.06 16.93
CA PHE A 57 0.43 -2.36 16.77
C PHE A 57 1.36 -2.63 17.95
N THR A 58 0.82 -2.81 19.15
CA THR A 58 1.63 -3.17 20.32
C THR A 58 2.29 -4.55 20.15
N GLU A 59 1.57 -5.52 19.64
CA GLU A 59 2.09 -6.86 19.38
C GLU A 59 3.17 -6.84 18.28
N ILE A 60 2.89 -6.15 17.18
CA ILE A 60 3.82 -6.05 16.04
C ILE A 60 5.13 -5.36 16.44
N LYS A 61 5.07 -4.34 17.29
CA LYS A 61 6.27 -3.65 17.79
C LYS A 61 7.21 -4.57 18.56
N THR A 62 6.69 -5.60 19.23
CA THR A 62 7.53 -6.59 19.93
C THR A 62 8.20 -7.58 18.96
N ILE A 63 7.56 -7.85 17.82
CA ILE A 63 8.04 -8.82 16.82
C ILE A 63 9.04 -8.18 15.85
N ILE A 64 8.84 -6.89 15.51
CA ILE A 64 9.61 -6.17 14.50
C ILE A 64 10.32 -4.95 15.14
N PRO A 65 11.57 -5.11 15.62
CA PRO A 65 12.25 -4.03 16.36
C PRO A 65 12.51 -2.77 15.54
N ILE A 66 12.56 -2.88 14.21
CA ILE A 66 12.84 -1.74 13.30
C ILE A 66 11.58 -0.94 12.92
N ILE A 67 10.41 -1.27 13.49
CA ILE A 67 9.16 -0.57 13.19
C ILE A 67 8.91 0.58 14.15
N GLU A 68 8.56 1.72 13.60
CA GLU A 68 8.05 2.89 14.33
C GLU A 68 6.60 3.15 13.92
N PHE A 69 5.74 3.44 14.89
CA PHE A 69 4.36 3.84 14.65
C PHE A 69 4.23 5.35 14.89
N LYS A 70 3.62 6.06 13.94
CA LYS A 70 3.42 7.52 13.98
C LYS A 70 2.01 7.89 13.57
N GLU A 71 1.41 8.82 14.30
CA GLU A 71 0.11 9.37 13.97
C GLU A 71 0.22 10.42 12.86
N GLY A 72 -0.77 10.47 11.96
CA GLY A 72 -0.87 11.46 10.89
C GLY A 72 -0.02 11.18 9.66
N LEU A 73 0.21 12.20 8.84
CA LEU A 73 0.96 12.11 7.59
C LEU A 73 2.49 12.20 7.80
N PRO A 74 3.26 11.55 6.93
CA PRO A 74 4.70 11.72 6.92
C PRO A 74 5.11 13.13 6.50
N SER A 75 6.08 13.72 7.21
CA SER A 75 6.82 14.89 6.72
C SER A 75 7.90 14.43 5.75
N ILE A 76 7.92 15.02 4.56
CA ILE A 76 8.88 14.64 3.51
C ILE A 76 10.33 14.90 3.90
N ASP A 77 10.57 15.91 4.73
CA ASP A 77 11.91 16.27 5.19
C ASP A 77 12.46 15.31 6.26
N ALA A 78 11.59 14.47 6.83
CA ALA A 78 11.99 13.46 7.82
C ALA A 78 12.62 12.19 7.20
N PHE A 79 12.70 12.07 5.88
CA PHE A 79 13.24 10.90 5.20
C PHE A 79 14.72 11.13 4.81
N ASP A 80 15.57 10.26 5.34
CA ASP A 80 16.94 10.11 4.88
C ASP A 80 17.03 9.19 3.65
N ASN A 81 18.22 8.97 3.11
CA ASN A 81 18.43 8.12 1.94
C ASN A 81 18.68 6.64 2.30
N THR A 82 18.29 6.20 3.49
CA THR A 82 18.39 4.80 3.89
C THR A 82 17.24 3.96 3.31
N ASN A 83 17.43 2.65 3.21
CA ASN A 83 16.37 1.74 2.77
C ASN A 83 15.18 1.78 3.76
N GLN A 84 14.09 2.44 3.39
CA GLN A 84 12.93 2.62 4.26
C GLN A 84 11.67 2.04 3.63
N LEU A 85 10.82 1.46 4.48
CA LEU A 85 9.45 1.09 4.13
C LEU A 85 8.48 1.97 4.91
N ILE A 86 7.61 2.66 4.19
CA ILE A 86 6.57 3.53 4.74
C ILE A 86 5.22 2.89 4.48
N ILE A 87 4.43 2.72 5.54
CA ILE A 87 3.03 2.32 5.46
C ILE A 87 2.17 3.53 5.82
N MET A 88 1.15 3.81 5.03
CA MET A 88 0.14 4.83 5.30
C MET A 88 -1.23 4.16 5.37
N ASP A 89 -1.82 4.12 6.57
CA ASP A 89 -3.06 3.41 6.85
C ASP A 89 -4.21 4.38 7.12
N ASP A 90 -5.22 4.31 6.25
CA ASP A 90 -6.49 5.05 6.33
C ASP A 90 -6.34 6.59 6.43
N LEU A 91 -5.31 7.14 5.80
CA LEU A 91 -5.03 8.57 5.74
C LEU A 91 -5.59 9.21 4.46
N MET A 92 -6.69 8.65 3.91
CA MET A 92 -7.23 9.04 2.61
C MET A 92 -7.69 10.49 2.51
N ASN A 93 -8.33 11.01 3.56
CA ASN A 93 -8.83 12.38 3.55
C ASN A 93 -7.68 13.39 3.49
N GLU A 94 -6.52 12.99 3.95
CA GLU A 94 -5.31 13.80 4.04
C GLU A 94 -4.40 13.60 2.81
N THR A 95 -4.50 12.45 2.12
CA THR A 95 -3.63 12.09 0.99
C THR A 95 -4.23 12.35 -0.39
N LYS A 96 -5.56 12.32 -0.53
CA LYS A 96 -6.26 12.34 -1.83
C LYS A 96 -5.93 13.56 -2.71
N ASP A 97 -5.68 14.72 -2.09
CA ASP A 97 -5.37 15.98 -2.76
C ASP A 97 -4.02 16.57 -2.29
N ASN A 98 -3.18 15.74 -1.67
CA ASN A 98 -1.88 16.15 -1.14
C ASN A 98 -0.78 15.94 -2.19
N GLU A 99 -0.35 17.04 -2.82
CA GLU A 99 0.70 17.02 -3.85
C GLU A 99 2.07 16.58 -3.31
N GLU A 100 2.35 16.79 -2.04
CA GLU A 100 3.60 16.35 -1.43
C GLU A 100 3.66 14.84 -1.32
N ILE A 101 2.54 14.21 -0.92
CA ILE A 101 2.41 12.76 -0.87
C ILE A 101 2.44 12.17 -2.29
N LEU A 102 1.77 12.82 -3.25
CA LEU A 102 1.87 12.42 -4.65
C LEU A 102 3.32 12.46 -5.15
N ASN A 103 4.04 13.54 -4.89
CA ASN A 103 5.45 13.68 -5.28
C ASN A 103 6.35 12.65 -4.58
N LEU A 104 6.08 12.37 -3.30
CA LEU A 104 6.78 11.32 -2.57
C LEU A 104 6.55 9.96 -3.23
N PHE A 105 5.30 9.64 -3.53
CA PHE A 105 4.90 8.37 -4.11
C PHE A 105 5.41 8.16 -5.54
N THR A 106 5.33 9.19 -6.39
CA THR A 106 5.61 9.05 -7.84
C THR A 106 7.07 9.33 -8.22
N LYS A 107 7.75 10.20 -7.48
CA LYS A 107 9.09 10.69 -7.86
C LYS A 107 10.15 10.41 -6.80
N LYS A 108 9.90 10.87 -5.55
CA LYS A 108 10.95 10.87 -4.51
C LYS A 108 11.22 9.47 -3.94
N SER A 109 10.27 8.54 -3.99
CA SER A 109 10.43 7.18 -3.48
C SER A 109 11.64 6.48 -4.09
N HIS A 110 11.78 6.51 -5.41
CA HIS A 110 12.90 5.89 -6.10
C HIS A 110 14.24 6.56 -5.81
N HIS A 111 14.26 7.90 -5.83
CA HIS A 111 15.51 8.65 -5.61
C HIS A 111 16.02 8.58 -4.17
N ARG A 112 15.15 8.29 -3.22
CA ARG A 112 15.49 8.24 -1.79
C ARG A 112 15.52 6.82 -1.21
N ASN A 113 15.45 5.79 -2.04
CA ASN A 113 15.42 4.39 -1.57
C ASN A 113 14.26 4.09 -0.61
N ILE A 114 13.05 4.56 -0.93
CA ILE A 114 11.87 4.43 -0.08
C ILE A 114 10.83 3.56 -0.79
N SER A 115 10.38 2.51 -0.11
CA SER A 115 9.15 1.80 -0.50
C SER A 115 7.95 2.39 0.24
N ILE A 116 6.82 2.46 -0.46
CA ILE A 116 5.58 3.04 0.09
C ILE A 116 4.42 2.08 -0.13
N CYS A 117 3.70 1.75 0.95
CA CYS A 117 2.41 1.08 0.90
C CYS A 117 1.32 2.05 1.36
N LEU A 118 0.43 2.42 0.46
CA LEU A 118 -0.75 3.23 0.75
C LEU A 118 -1.98 2.32 0.87
N MET A 119 -2.61 2.31 2.03
CA MET A 119 -3.85 1.59 2.28
C MET A 119 -5.03 2.54 2.10
N THR A 120 -6.00 2.14 1.29
CA THR A 120 -7.17 2.95 0.94
C THR A 120 -8.44 2.12 0.93
N GLN A 121 -9.57 2.76 1.20
CA GLN A 121 -10.87 2.09 1.12
C GLN A 121 -11.34 1.94 -0.33
N ASN A 122 -10.89 2.83 -1.23
CA ASN A 122 -11.27 2.81 -2.64
C ASN A 122 -10.10 3.23 -3.52
N ILE A 123 -9.76 2.41 -4.53
CA ILE A 123 -8.70 2.70 -5.49
C ILE A 123 -9.07 3.86 -6.42
N TYR A 124 -10.36 4.03 -6.69
CA TYR A 124 -10.92 5.03 -7.60
C TYR A 124 -11.57 6.20 -6.86
N CYS A 125 -10.94 6.68 -5.78
CA CYS A 125 -11.42 7.89 -5.14
C CYS A 125 -11.39 9.08 -6.08
N LYS A 126 -12.36 9.97 -5.94
CA LYS A 126 -12.33 11.27 -6.60
C LYS A 126 -11.10 12.03 -6.10
N GLY A 127 -10.24 12.45 -7.01
CA GLY A 127 -9.02 13.19 -6.73
C GLY A 127 -7.94 12.89 -7.77
N ASN A 128 -7.28 13.93 -8.28
CA ASN A 128 -6.25 13.76 -9.32
C ASN A 128 -5.02 13.02 -8.76
N CYS A 129 -4.68 13.22 -7.50
CA CYS A 129 -3.54 12.59 -6.86
C CYS A 129 -3.70 11.07 -6.76
N MET A 130 -4.88 10.57 -6.34
CA MET A 130 -5.10 9.12 -6.22
C MET A 130 -5.02 8.40 -7.56
N ARG A 131 -5.59 8.99 -8.62
CA ARG A 131 -5.46 8.43 -9.97
C ARG A 131 -4.01 8.35 -10.41
N SER A 132 -3.25 9.43 -10.20
CA SER A 132 -1.82 9.47 -10.55
C SER A 132 -1.01 8.46 -9.76
N MET A 133 -1.27 8.30 -8.46
CA MET A 133 -0.61 7.30 -7.62
C MET A 133 -0.93 5.87 -8.09
N SER A 134 -2.20 5.58 -8.40
CA SER A 134 -2.61 4.25 -8.88
C SER A 134 -1.95 3.88 -10.22
N LEU A 135 -1.86 4.83 -11.14
CA LEU A 135 -1.21 4.60 -12.45
C LEU A 135 0.32 4.44 -12.35
N ASN A 136 0.94 4.95 -11.29
CA ASN A 136 2.39 4.88 -11.07
C ASN A 136 2.79 3.88 -9.97
N SER A 137 1.85 3.08 -9.47
CA SER A 137 2.17 2.03 -8.49
C SER A 137 2.78 0.80 -9.15
N HIS A 138 3.81 0.21 -8.50
CA HIS A 138 4.42 -1.05 -8.96
C HIS A 138 3.53 -2.25 -8.61
N TYR A 139 2.84 -2.16 -7.48
CA TYR A 139 1.96 -3.21 -6.99
C TYR A 139 0.60 -2.64 -6.66
N LEU A 140 -0.43 -3.36 -7.07
CA LEU A 140 -1.80 -3.06 -6.75
C LEU A 140 -2.43 -4.30 -6.11
N VAL A 141 -2.72 -4.21 -4.82
CA VAL A 141 -3.37 -5.27 -4.05
C VAL A 141 -4.83 -4.89 -3.83
N VAL A 142 -5.71 -5.68 -4.40
CA VAL A 142 -7.15 -5.38 -4.40
C VAL A 142 -7.89 -6.42 -3.58
N PHE A 143 -8.66 -5.94 -2.62
CA PHE A 143 -9.53 -6.78 -1.80
C PHE A 143 -10.94 -6.77 -2.35
N ASN A 144 -11.61 -7.91 -2.25
CA ASN A 144 -12.99 -8.04 -2.71
C ASN A 144 -13.91 -7.06 -1.97
N ASN A 145 -14.67 -6.29 -2.75
CA ASN A 145 -15.73 -5.43 -2.25
C ASN A 145 -17.09 -5.93 -2.76
N PRO A 146 -17.85 -6.70 -1.95
CA PRO A 146 -19.14 -7.22 -2.37
C PRO A 146 -20.17 -6.14 -2.74
N ARG A 147 -19.98 -4.91 -2.23
CA ARG A 147 -20.88 -3.77 -2.46
C ARG A 147 -20.56 -3.00 -3.73
N ASP A 148 -19.32 -3.12 -4.24
CA ASP A 148 -18.89 -2.40 -5.44
C ASP A 148 -17.91 -3.25 -6.27
N ARG A 149 -18.48 -4.07 -7.13
CA ARG A 149 -17.73 -4.86 -8.10
C ARG A 149 -17.28 -4.06 -9.32
N SER A 150 -17.73 -2.82 -9.45
CA SER A 150 -17.38 -1.97 -10.60
C SER A 150 -15.90 -1.61 -10.61
N GLN A 151 -15.26 -1.52 -9.46
CA GLN A 151 -13.82 -1.24 -9.34
C GLN A 151 -12.98 -2.27 -10.10
N ILE A 152 -13.29 -3.55 -9.97
CA ILE A 152 -12.58 -4.61 -10.71
C ILE A 152 -12.83 -4.52 -12.20
N LYS A 153 -14.05 -4.17 -12.63
CA LYS A 153 -14.35 -3.98 -14.06
C LYS A 153 -13.58 -2.84 -14.69
N TYR A 154 -13.36 -1.74 -13.96
CA TYR A 154 -12.52 -0.63 -14.43
C TYR A 154 -11.06 -1.04 -14.48
N LEU A 155 -10.58 -1.70 -13.43
CA LEU A 155 -9.20 -2.15 -13.33
C LEU A 155 -8.86 -3.18 -14.42
N SER A 156 -9.74 -4.16 -14.66
CA SER A 156 -9.55 -5.19 -15.67
C SER A 156 -9.42 -4.61 -17.08
N ARG A 157 -10.25 -3.62 -17.41
CA ARG A 157 -10.17 -2.89 -18.69
C ARG A 157 -8.89 -2.04 -18.81
N GLN A 158 -8.38 -1.53 -17.71
CA GLN A 158 -7.15 -0.75 -17.69
C GLN A 158 -5.92 -1.64 -17.85
N ILE A 159 -5.89 -2.80 -17.20
CA ILE A 159 -4.78 -3.75 -17.26
C ILE A 159 -4.75 -4.50 -18.60
N ASN A 160 -5.90 -5.01 -19.03
CA ASN A 160 -6.02 -5.76 -20.28
C ASN A 160 -7.29 -5.36 -21.05
N PRO A 161 -7.22 -4.32 -21.89
CA PRO A 161 -8.37 -3.84 -22.66
C PRO A 161 -8.97 -4.88 -23.59
N SER A 162 -8.16 -5.81 -24.11
CA SER A 162 -8.59 -6.83 -25.07
C SER A 162 -9.35 -8.00 -24.38
N PHE A 163 -8.95 -8.34 -23.16
CA PHE A 163 -9.52 -9.48 -22.43
C PHE A 163 -9.82 -9.15 -20.95
N PRO A 164 -10.67 -8.13 -20.68
CA PRO A 164 -10.94 -7.71 -19.30
C PRO A 164 -11.63 -8.80 -18.47
N LYS A 165 -12.48 -9.62 -19.10
CA LYS A 165 -13.19 -10.71 -18.43
C LYS A 165 -12.28 -11.74 -17.76
N TYR A 166 -11.11 -12.01 -18.35
CA TYR A 166 -10.14 -12.94 -17.78
C TYR A 166 -9.67 -12.50 -16.38
N ILE A 167 -9.41 -11.20 -16.21
CA ILE A 167 -9.00 -10.64 -14.92
C ILE A 167 -10.16 -10.62 -13.94
N GLU A 168 -11.39 -10.33 -14.41
CA GLU A 168 -12.58 -10.34 -13.57
C GLU A 168 -12.86 -11.76 -13.02
N GLU A 169 -12.82 -12.76 -13.87
CA GLU A 169 -13.00 -14.17 -13.50
C GLU A 169 -11.93 -14.62 -12.51
N ALA A 170 -10.63 -14.40 -12.83
CA ALA A 170 -9.53 -14.75 -11.95
C ALA A 170 -9.55 -14.04 -10.58
N PHE A 171 -10.25 -12.92 -10.47
CA PHE A 171 -10.39 -12.20 -9.20
C PHE A 171 -11.52 -12.75 -8.33
N PHE A 172 -12.59 -13.28 -8.94
CA PHE A 172 -13.77 -13.76 -8.21
C PHE A 172 -13.79 -15.28 -7.97
N ASP A 173 -12.92 -16.06 -8.63
CA ASP A 173 -12.70 -17.48 -8.40
C ASP A 173 -11.85 -17.73 -7.14
#